data_03fd95516a152241b324f70c09adbcd6
#
_entry.id   03fd95516a152241b324f70c09adbcd6
#
_cell.length_a   1.000
_cell.length_b   1.000
_cell.length_c   1.000
_cell.angle_alpha   90.00
_cell.angle_beta   90.00
_cell.angle_gamma   90.00
#
_symmetry.space_group_name_H-M   'P 1'
#
loop_
_entity.id
_entity.type
_entity.pdbx_description
1 polymer ?
#
loop_
_entity_poly.entity_id
_entity_poly.type
_entity_poly.pdbx_seq_one_letter_code
_entity_poly.pdbx_strand_id
1 'polypeptide(L)'
;MSRPPLALIEFPADEPKRALRFWRGLLGAELEPRTGEQGEGWQAAGQGGPALGVHERGRGPGDRFSLPYFAVDDLVAALRAVEELGGSVIHPGEAWAVCRDSEGTPFGLTAPRPG
;
A
#
# COMPACT_ATOMS: atom_id res chain seq x y z
N MET A 1 2.38 -3.64 23.38
CA MET A 1 1.87 -3.01 22.15
C MET A 1 1.79 -4.03 21.02
N SER A 2 0.68 -4.07 20.34
CA SER A 2 0.54 -4.95 19.19
C SER A 2 1.29 -4.38 17.99
N ARG A 3 1.82 -5.26 17.18
CA ARG A 3 2.46 -4.88 15.93
C ARG A 3 1.40 -4.37 14.94
N PRO A 4 1.66 -3.30 14.18
CA PRO A 4 0.72 -2.84 13.15
C PRO A 4 0.42 -3.96 12.15
N PRO A 5 -0.84 -4.17 11.81
CA PRO A 5 -1.19 -5.23 10.86
C PRO A 5 -0.78 -4.86 9.44
N LEU A 6 -0.44 -5.88 8.66
CA LEU A 6 -0.30 -5.75 7.22
C LEU A 6 -1.70 -5.55 6.63
N ALA A 7 -1.95 -4.38 6.09
CA ALA A 7 -3.29 -3.98 5.66
C ALA A 7 -3.54 -4.13 4.17
N LEU A 8 -2.51 -3.99 3.36
CA LEU A 8 -2.65 -3.93 1.90
C LEU A 8 -1.35 -4.36 1.24
N ILE A 9 -1.46 -5.11 0.16
CA ILE A 9 -0.34 -5.38 -0.74
C ILE A 9 -0.69 -4.75 -2.08
N GLU A 10 0.15 -3.84 -2.54
CA GLU A 10 -0.05 -3.08 -3.76
C GLU A 10 0.80 -3.66 -4.89
N PHE A 11 0.20 -3.88 -6.07
CA PHE A 11 0.90 -4.39 -7.24
C PHE A 11 0.87 -3.36 -8.38
N PRO A 12 2.03 -2.89 -8.85
CA PRO A 12 2.08 -2.03 -10.02
C PRO A 12 1.90 -2.84 -11.30
N ALA A 13 1.26 -2.25 -12.31
CA ALA A 13 1.00 -2.93 -13.56
C ALA A 13 1.21 -2.01 -14.76
N ASP A 14 1.92 -2.51 -15.77
CA ASP A 14 2.05 -1.80 -17.05
C ASP A 14 0.73 -1.80 -17.80
N GLU A 15 -0.01 -2.90 -17.71
CA GLU A 15 -1.35 -3.04 -18.28
C GLU A 15 -2.32 -3.51 -17.20
N PRO A 16 -3.01 -2.56 -16.54
CA PRO A 16 -3.89 -2.91 -15.41
C PRO A 16 -4.94 -3.97 -15.75
N LYS A 17 -5.57 -3.90 -16.92
CA LYS A 17 -6.59 -4.89 -17.29
C LYS A 17 -6.02 -6.31 -17.34
N ARG A 18 -4.79 -6.45 -17.81
CA ARG A 18 -4.11 -7.75 -17.85
C ARG A 18 -3.82 -8.24 -16.43
N ALA A 19 -3.33 -7.36 -15.56
CA ALA A 19 -3.06 -7.70 -14.16
C ALA A 19 -4.34 -8.08 -13.42
N LEU A 20 -5.44 -7.36 -13.66
CA LEU A 20 -6.72 -7.68 -13.05
C LEU A 20 -7.19 -9.08 -13.42
N ARG A 21 -7.09 -9.46 -14.69
CA ARG A 21 -7.44 -10.81 -15.13
C ARG A 21 -6.58 -11.87 -14.43
N PHE A 22 -5.29 -11.59 -14.32
CA PHE A 22 -4.37 -12.52 -13.67
C PHE A 22 -4.74 -12.76 -12.20
N TRP A 23 -4.85 -11.68 -11.44
CA TRP A 23 -5.12 -11.79 -10.00
C TRP A 23 -6.52 -12.28 -9.68
N ARG A 24 -7.52 -11.87 -10.47
CA ARG A 24 -8.88 -12.39 -10.35
C ARG A 24 -8.92 -13.89 -10.62
N GLY A 25 -8.21 -14.33 -11.65
CA GLY A 25 -8.18 -15.73 -12.02
C GLY A 25 -7.42 -16.60 -11.03
N LEU A 26 -6.26 -16.15 -10.60
CA LEU A 26 -5.40 -16.93 -9.70
C LEU A 26 -5.95 -17.00 -8.28
N LEU A 27 -6.36 -15.86 -7.74
CA LEU A 27 -6.74 -15.73 -6.33
C LEU A 27 -8.24 -15.62 -6.08
N GLY A 28 -9.04 -15.51 -7.13
CA GLY A 28 -10.47 -15.24 -6.97
C GLY A 28 -10.74 -13.86 -6.35
N ALA A 29 -9.77 -12.95 -6.43
CA ALA A 29 -9.91 -11.64 -5.82
C ALA A 29 -10.89 -10.77 -6.59
N GLU A 30 -11.86 -10.17 -5.88
CA GLU A 30 -12.84 -9.26 -6.47
C GLU A 30 -12.28 -7.86 -6.52
N LEU A 31 -11.41 -7.59 -7.49
CA LEU A 31 -10.78 -6.30 -7.68
C LEU A 31 -11.74 -5.34 -8.37
N GLU A 32 -12.13 -4.29 -7.62
CA GLU A 32 -13.08 -3.27 -8.06
C GLU A 32 -12.37 -1.92 -8.16
N PRO A 33 -12.86 -0.99 -9.01
CA PRO A 33 -12.27 0.34 -9.08
C PRO A 33 -12.27 1.02 -7.71
N ARG A 34 -11.17 1.67 -7.38
CA ARG A 34 -11.05 2.41 -6.14
C ARG A 34 -11.94 3.64 -6.11
N THR A 35 -12.37 4.02 -4.92
CA THR A 35 -13.04 5.31 -4.69
C THR A 35 -11.98 6.41 -4.61
N GLY A 36 -12.41 7.68 -4.68
CA GLY A 36 -11.49 8.81 -4.62
C GLY A 36 -10.62 8.83 -3.37
N GLU A 37 -11.15 8.35 -2.23
CA GLU A 37 -10.40 8.29 -0.98
C GLU A 37 -9.31 7.22 -0.98
N GLN A 38 -9.47 6.18 -1.76
CA GLN A 38 -8.50 5.09 -1.87
C GLN A 38 -7.37 5.41 -2.85
N GLY A 39 -7.52 6.45 -3.65
CA GLY A 39 -6.60 6.78 -4.72
C GLY A 39 -7.00 6.11 -6.02
N GLU A 40 -6.06 6.06 -6.96
CA GLU A 40 -6.29 5.45 -8.27
C GLU A 40 -6.03 3.96 -8.23
N GLY A 41 -6.68 3.23 -9.13
CA GLY A 41 -6.49 1.81 -9.31
C GLY A 41 -7.69 0.96 -8.89
N TRP A 42 -7.40 -0.27 -8.53
CA TRP A 42 -8.40 -1.28 -8.17
C TRP A 42 -8.01 -1.95 -6.87
N GLN A 43 -8.98 -2.37 -6.11
CA GLN A 43 -8.73 -2.97 -4.82
C GLN A 43 -9.75 -4.05 -4.49
N ALA A 44 -9.29 -5.12 -3.86
CA ALA A 44 -10.11 -6.16 -3.29
C ALA A 44 -9.93 -6.16 -1.77
N ALA A 45 -11.03 -6.20 -1.04
CA ALA A 45 -10.97 -6.29 0.42
C ALA A 45 -10.31 -7.59 0.87
N GLY A 46 -9.58 -7.54 1.97
CA GLY A 46 -8.98 -8.73 2.54
C GLY A 46 -10.02 -9.64 3.15
N GLN A 47 -9.81 -10.94 3.02
CA GLN A 47 -10.64 -11.96 3.64
C GLN A 47 -9.77 -12.76 4.59
N GLY A 48 -9.61 -12.24 5.81
CA GLY A 48 -8.74 -12.85 6.80
C GLY A 48 -7.26 -12.52 6.61
N GLY A 49 -6.95 -11.57 5.75
CA GLY A 49 -5.59 -11.10 5.47
C GLY A 49 -5.60 -9.70 4.89
N PRO A 50 -4.48 -9.25 4.29
CA PRO A 50 -4.42 -7.90 3.73
C PRO A 50 -5.32 -7.76 2.51
N ALA A 51 -5.77 -6.53 2.26
CA ALA A 51 -6.39 -6.19 0.99
C ALA A 51 -5.36 -6.29 -0.14
N LEU A 52 -5.83 -6.44 -1.37
CA LEU A 52 -4.97 -6.45 -2.56
C LEU A 52 -5.30 -5.23 -3.41
N GLY A 53 -4.27 -4.56 -3.91
CA GLY A 53 -4.44 -3.41 -4.79
C GLY A 53 -3.66 -3.58 -6.08
N VAL A 54 -4.19 -3.03 -7.16
CA VAL A 54 -3.51 -2.95 -8.45
C VAL A 54 -3.60 -1.51 -8.92
N HIS A 55 -2.49 -0.96 -9.38
CA HIS A 55 -2.47 0.38 -9.96
C HIS A 55 -1.58 0.40 -11.19
N GLU A 56 -1.80 1.38 -12.06
CA GLU A 56 -0.93 1.57 -13.21
C GLU A 56 0.47 1.94 -12.73
N ARG A 57 1.49 1.35 -13.35
CA ARG A 57 2.88 1.59 -12.97
C ARG A 57 3.25 3.05 -13.26
N GLY A 58 3.66 3.75 -12.22
CA GLY A 58 4.16 5.11 -12.33
C GLY A 58 5.68 5.15 -12.41
N ARG A 59 6.25 6.34 -12.22
CA ARG A 59 7.69 6.57 -12.30
C ARG A 59 8.37 6.69 -10.96
N GLY A 60 7.60 6.78 -9.88
CA GLY A 60 8.16 6.90 -8.54
C GLY A 60 8.80 5.62 -8.05
N PRO A 61 9.66 5.71 -7.03
CA PRO A 61 10.31 4.52 -6.47
C PRO A 61 9.32 3.49 -5.94
N GLY A 62 8.22 3.92 -5.36
CA GLY A 62 7.18 3.05 -4.86
C GLY A 62 6.28 2.45 -5.93
N ASP A 63 6.40 2.93 -7.18
CA ASP A 63 5.55 2.48 -8.28
C ASP A 63 6.12 1.30 -9.07
N ARG A 64 7.32 0.87 -8.75
CA ARG A 64 8.02 -0.18 -9.51
C ARG A 64 7.95 -1.57 -8.89
N PHE A 65 7.60 -1.65 -7.62
CA PHE A 65 7.65 -2.88 -6.85
C PHE A 65 6.33 -3.12 -6.16
N SER A 66 6.06 -4.36 -5.81
CA SER A 66 4.96 -4.66 -4.89
C SER A 66 5.27 -4.01 -3.54
N LEU A 67 4.29 -3.32 -2.97
CA LEU A 67 4.47 -2.64 -1.69
C LEU A 67 3.55 -3.21 -0.63
N PRO A 68 4.11 -3.68 0.49
CA PRO A 68 3.31 -3.93 1.69
C PRO A 68 2.98 -2.61 2.38
N TYR A 69 1.73 -2.45 2.80
CA TYR A 69 1.28 -1.31 3.59
C TYR A 69 0.84 -1.78 4.96
N PHE A 70 1.35 -1.12 6.00
CA PHE A 70 0.98 -1.41 7.38
C PHE A 70 0.06 -0.32 7.90
N ALA A 71 -1.01 -0.72 8.59
CA ALA A 71 -1.94 0.23 9.19
C ALA A 71 -1.37 0.69 10.55
N VAL A 72 -1.23 1.99 10.72
CA VAL A 72 -0.71 2.59 11.96
C VAL A 72 -1.76 3.52 12.56
N ASP A 73 -1.78 3.62 13.89
CA ASP A 73 -2.77 4.45 14.58
C ASP A 73 -2.49 5.94 14.41
N ASP A 74 -1.23 6.32 14.34
CA ASP A 74 -0.80 7.71 14.22
C ASP A 74 0.25 7.80 13.12
N LEU A 75 -0.15 8.25 11.95
CA LEU A 75 0.73 8.30 10.79
C LEU A 75 1.88 9.30 11.00
N VAL A 76 1.62 10.45 11.62
CA VAL A 76 2.65 11.44 11.87
C VAL A 76 3.74 10.88 12.78
N ALA A 77 3.34 10.24 13.86
CA ALA A 77 4.29 9.61 14.78
C ALA A 77 5.05 8.47 14.11
N ALA A 78 4.37 7.68 13.28
CA ALA A 78 5.02 6.57 12.57
C ALA A 78 6.07 7.07 11.57
N LEU A 79 5.80 8.18 10.87
CA LEU A 79 6.78 8.76 9.95
C LEU A 79 8.03 9.27 10.66
N ARG A 80 7.87 9.84 11.86
CA ARG A 80 9.01 10.22 12.67
C ARG A 80 9.83 9.00 13.08
N ALA A 81 9.15 7.94 13.48
CA ALA A 81 9.81 6.69 13.85
C ALA A 81 10.60 6.10 12.68
N VAL A 82 10.07 6.16 11.46
CA VAL A 82 10.80 5.72 10.26
C VAL A 82 12.15 6.40 10.16
N GLU A 83 12.17 7.73 10.31
CA GLU A 83 13.41 8.49 10.21
C GLU A 83 14.35 8.20 11.37
N GLU A 84 13.84 8.14 12.60
CA GLU A 84 14.64 7.83 13.78
C GLU A 84 15.28 6.43 13.72
N LEU A 85 14.61 5.49 13.06
CA LEU A 85 15.11 4.13 12.94
C LEU A 85 16.00 3.90 11.72
N GLY A 86 16.31 4.95 10.97
CA GLY A 86 17.26 4.87 9.87
C GLY A 86 16.64 4.75 8.50
N GLY A 87 15.31 4.84 8.40
CA GLY A 87 14.60 4.87 7.13
C GLY A 87 14.40 6.28 6.62
N SER A 88 13.60 6.42 5.57
CA SER A 88 13.27 7.71 4.99
C SER A 88 11.84 7.76 4.51
N VAL A 89 11.28 8.96 4.41
CA VAL A 89 9.93 9.19 3.90
C VAL A 89 10.06 9.70 2.47
N ILE A 90 9.43 8.98 1.51
CA ILE A 90 9.45 9.36 0.09
C ILE A 90 8.26 10.26 -0.23
N HIS A 91 7.06 9.82 0.16
CA HIS A 91 5.81 10.54 -0.05
C HIS A 91 5.04 10.64 1.26
N PRO A 92 5.15 11.78 1.96
CA PRO A 92 4.30 11.99 3.13
C PRO A 92 2.87 12.28 2.68
N GLY A 93 1.88 11.74 3.38
CA GLY A 93 0.48 11.98 3.10
C GLY A 93 -0.33 11.99 4.39
N GLU A 94 -1.58 12.42 4.30
CA GLU A 94 -2.47 12.47 5.47
C GLU A 94 -3.11 11.11 5.75
N ALA A 95 -3.43 10.36 4.69
CA ALA A 95 -4.09 9.06 4.82
C ALA A 95 -3.11 7.89 4.61
N TRP A 96 -2.09 8.09 3.82
CA TRP A 96 -1.08 7.06 3.55
C TRP A 96 0.24 7.72 3.15
N ALA A 97 1.32 6.97 3.30
CA ALA A 97 2.66 7.45 2.98
C ALA A 97 3.49 6.31 2.39
N VAL A 98 4.46 6.65 1.55
CA VAL A 98 5.45 5.72 1.04
C VAL A 98 6.79 6.05 1.67
N CYS A 99 7.47 5.03 2.16
CA CYS A 99 8.74 5.15 2.87
C CYS A 99 9.76 4.16 2.32
N ARG A 100 10.99 4.29 2.79
CA ARG A 100 12.03 3.27 2.65
C ARG A 100 12.49 2.84 4.03
N ASP A 101 12.80 1.55 4.17
CA ASP A 101 13.38 1.04 5.39
C ASP A 101 14.88 1.40 5.48
N SER A 102 15.58 0.89 6.49
CA SER A 102 17.00 1.16 6.70
C SER A 102 17.90 0.64 5.57
N GLU A 103 17.41 -0.29 4.78
CA GLU A 103 18.15 -0.88 3.64
C GLU A 103 17.73 -0.29 2.30
N GLY A 104 16.86 0.71 2.31
CA GLY A 104 16.37 1.38 1.11
C GLY A 104 15.19 0.70 0.43
N THR A 105 14.61 -0.31 1.04
CA THR A 105 13.47 -1.04 0.47
C THR A 105 12.18 -0.25 0.68
N PRO A 106 11.37 -0.03 -0.37
CA PRO A 106 10.13 0.73 -0.24
C PRO A 106 9.02 -0.06 0.46
N PHE A 107 8.22 0.65 1.25
CA PHE A 107 7.02 0.11 1.89
C PHE A 107 6.06 1.28 2.14
N GLY A 108 4.84 0.96 2.53
CA GLY A 108 3.83 1.95 2.80
C GLY A 108 3.30 1.90 4.23
N LEU A 109 2.79 3.03 4.68
CA LEU A 109 2.06 3.15 5.93
C LEU A 109 0.70 3.78 5.62
N THR A 110 -0.34 3.29 6.26
CA THR A 110 -1.67 3.84 6.08
C THR A 110 -2.29 4.12 7.45
N ALA A 111 -3.00 5.24 7.54
CA ALA A 111 -3.77 5.56 8.73
C ALA A 111 -5.01 4.68 8.79
N PRO A 112 -5.53 4.38 10.00
CA PRO A 112 -6.78 3.64 10.11
C PRO A 112 -7.90 4.46 9.48
N ARG A 113 -8.83 3.78 8.79
CA ARG A 113 -10.02 4.46 8.29
C ARG A 113 -10.94 4.82 9.45
N PRO A 114 -11.53 6.02 9.44
CA PRO A 114 -12.57 6.30 10.41
C PRO A 114 -13.72 5.33 10.19
N GLY A 115 -14.03 4.67 11.21
CA GLY A 115 -15.03 3.74 11.46
C GLY A 115 -15.88 3.00 10.68
#